data_8baa33649b9c47e1f5dd1ba9b830cbdd
#
_entry.id   8baa33649b9c47e1f5dd1ba9b830cbdd
#
_cell.length_a   1.000
_cell.length_b   1.000
_cell.length_c   1.000
_cell.angle_alpha   90.00
_cell.angle_beta   90.00
_cell.angle_gamma   90.00
#
_symmetry.space_group_name_H-M   'P 1'
#
loop_
_entity.id
_entity.type
_entity.pdbx_description
1 polymer ?
#
loop_
_entity_poly.entity_id
_entity_poly.type
_entity_poly.pdbx_seq_one_letter_code
_entity_poly.pdbx_strand_id
1 'polypeptide(L)'
;MPAVFVFDSDGDLDVFSSLAAAQGYMEAVDVEDGEYREAFLHDGTVVKMGVTDERVVLTPSAVRDAGRLDRAIDEYQRKVGADVRSGSALDYANEWLRKEWERRWPKRPVWLARKLHGAQPTQVGDDLR
;
A
#
# COMPACT_ATOMS: atom_id res chain seq x y z
N MET A 1 -5.89 9.23 -6.32
CA MET A 1 -4.52 9.04 -5.84
C MET A 1 -4.09 7.60 -6.09
N PRO A 2 -2.85 7.35 -6.49
CA PRO A 2 -2.41 5.97 -6.72
C PRO A 2 -2.27 5.20 -5.41
N ALA A 3 -2.58 3.91 -5.45
CA ALA A 3 -2.28 3.01 -4.35
C ALA A 3 -0.78 2.72 -4.31
N VAL A 4 -0.25 2.55 -3.12
CA VAL A 4 1.17 2.28 -2.87
C VAL A 4 1.31 0.95 -2.16
N PHE A 5 2.16 0.08 -2.72
CA PHE A 5 2.51 -1.21 -2.14
C PHE A 5 3.91 -1.10 -1.55
N VAL A 6 4.07 -1.45 -0.29
CA VAL A 6 5.38 -1.45 0.38
C VAL A 6 5.66 -2.84 0.91
N PHE A 7 6.77 -3.44 0.48
CA PHE A 7 7.21 -4.76 0.93
C PHE A 7 8.42 -4.59 1.84
N ASP A 8 8.36 -5.17 3.03
CA ASP A 8 9.48 -5.11 3.96
C ASP A 8 10.49 -6.25 3.75
N SER A 9 11.56 -6.24 4.52
CA SER A 9 12.63 -7.24 4.41
C SER A 9 12.18 -8.65 4.80
N ASP A 10 11.11 -8.77 5.57
CA ASP A 10 10.52 -10.06 5.96
C ASP A 10 9.54 -10.59 4.90
N GLY A 11 9.27 -9.80 3.87
CA GLY A 11 8.32 -10.17 2.83
C GLY A 11 6.88 -9.82 3.15
N ASP A 12 6.64 -9.06 4.21
CA ASP A 12 5.31 -8.58 4.55
C ASP A 12 4.93 -7.38 3.69
N LEU A 13 3.64 -7.20 3.51
CA LEU A 13 3.07 -6.18 2.64
C LEU A 13 2.21 -5.21 3.43
N ASP A 14 2.39 -3.92 3.14
CA ASP A 14 1.44 -2.88 3.49
C ASP A 14 0.97 -2.17 2.23
N VAL A 15 -0.31 -1.82 2.20
CA VAL A 15 -0.91 -1.09 1.09
C VAL A 15 -1.48 0.22 1.62
N PHE A 16 -1.15 1.31 0.93
CA PHE A 16 -1.57 2.66 1.32
C PHE A 16 -2.38 3.29 0.20
N SER A 17 -3.28 4.19 0.58
CA SER A 17 -4.15 4.90 -0.36
C SER A 17 -3.44 6.02 -1.13
N SER A 18 -2.24 6.41 -0.69
CA SER A 18 -1.46 7.48 -1.33
C SER A 18 -0.01 7.44 -0.88
N LEU A 19 0.85 8.13 -1.62
CA LEU A 19 2.25 8.34 -1.20
C LEU A 19 2.33 9.07 0.14
N ALA A 20 1.50 10.08 0.35
CA ALA A 20 1.47 10.81 1.60
C ALA A 20 1.09 9.93 2.79
N ALA A 21 0.10 9.05 2.61
CA ALA A 21 -0.30 8.11 3.66
C ALA A 21 0.84 7.16 4.01
N ALA A 22 1.55 6.63 3.00
CA ALA A 22 2.70 5.74 3.22
C ALA A 22 3.82 6.48 3.94
N GLN A 23 4.17 7.69 3.51
CA GLN A 23 5.22 8.49 4.15
C GLN A 23 4.89 8.79 5.60
N GLY A 24 3.63 9.06 5.91
CA GLY A 24 3.20 9.34 7.28
C GLY A 24 3.25 8.14 8.22
N TYR A 25 3.17 6.93 7.66
CA TYR A 25 3.22 5.69 8.43
C TYR A 25 4.66 5.19 8.63
N MET A 26 5.50 5.32 7.62
CA MET A 26 6.87 4.78 7.63
C MET A 26 7.78 5.64 8.53
N GLU A 27 8.68 4.98 9.24
CA GLU A 27 9.66 5.65 10.08
C GLU A 27 11.00 5.79 9.35
N ALA A 28 11.63 6.95 9.48
CA ALA A 28 12.91 7.23 8.83
C ALA A 28 14.00 6.22 9.24
N VAL A 29 14.05 5.86 10.52
CA VAL A 29 15.02 4.90 11.01
C VAL A 29 14.87 3.54 10.33
N ASP A 30 13.66 3.10 10.06
CA ASP A 30 13.39 1.83 9.41
C ASP A 30 13.82 1.86 7.94
N VAL A 31 13.62 2.99 7.26
CA VAL A 31 14.09 3.17 5.88
C VAL A 31 15.62 3.11 5.83
N GLU A 32 16.28 3.83 6.74
CA GLU A 32 17.75 3.87 6.81
C GLU A 32 18.35 2.50 7.16
N ASP A 33 17.67 1.72 8.00
CA ASP A 33 18.10 0.40 8.41
C ASP A 33 17.81 -0.71 7.38
N GLY A 34 17.18 -0.36 6.26
CA GLY A 34 16.87 -1.33 5.20
C GLY A 34 15.71 -2.27 5.52
N GLU A 35 14.83 -1.90 6.42
CA GLU A 35 13.68 -2.72 6.78
C GLU A 35 12.62 -2.77 5.67
N TYR A 36 12.64 -1.82 4.75
CA TYR A 36 11.77 -1.82 3.57
C TYR A 36 12.57 -2.21 2.34
N ARG A 37 12.12 -3.27 1.66
CA ARG A 37 12.84 -3.84 0.52
C ARG A 37 12.51 -3.16 -0.80
N GLU A 38 11.22 -2.95 -1.07
CA GLU A 38 10.75 -2.36 -2.33
C GLU A 38 9.37 -1.76 -2.18
N ALA A 39 9.07 -0.79 -3.03
CA ALA A 39 7.76 -0.15 -3.07
C ALA A 39 7.35 0.10 -4.52
N PHE A 40 6.04 0.04 -4.77
CA PHE A 40 5.45 0.22 -6.10
C PHE A 40 4.16 1.01 -6.02
N LEU A 41 3.86 1.75 -7.07
CA LEU A 41 2.48 2.18 -7.34
C LEU A 41 1.72 0.99 -7.95
N HIS A 42 0.40 1.06 -7.96
CA HIS A 42 -0.42 -0.08 -8.43
C HIS A 42 -0.26 -0.41 -9.91
N ASP A 43 0.32 0.48 -10.71
CA ASP A 43 0.65 0.23 -12.12
C ASP A 43 2.02 -0.42 -12.32
N GLY A 44 2.75 -0.68 -11.23
CA GLY A 44 4.09 -1.24 -11.26
C GLY A 44 5.21 -0.21 -11.26
N THR A 45 4.90 1.09 -11.23
CA THR A 45 5.94 2.11 -11.12
C THR A 45 6.75 1.89 -9.85
N VAL A 46 8.07 1.77 -9.99
CA VAL A 46 8.96 1.57 -8.83
C VAL A 46 9.09 2.88 -8.07
N VAL A 47 8.88 2.81 -6.76
CA VAL A 47 8.96 3.96 -5.87
C VAL A 47 10.29 3.91 -5.11
N LYS A 48 11.05 4.99 -5.19
CA LYS A 48 12.29 5.12 -4.44
C LYS A 48 11.97 5.57 -3.02
N MET A 49 12.59 4.92 -2.05
CA MET A 49 12.44 5.21 -0.63
C MET A 49 13.70 5.87 -0.12
N GLY A 50 13.58 7.04 0.47
CA GLY A 50 14.72 7.76 1.04
C GLY A 50 14.32 8.55 2.26
N VAL A 51 15.31 9.21 2.87
CA VAL A 51 15.12 10.04 4.04
C VAL A 51 15.76 11.41 3.79
N THR A 52 15.02 12.47 4.07
CA THR A 52 15.50 13.84 4.01
C THR A 52 14.98 14.59 5.24
N ASP A 53 15.86 15.25 5.96
CA ASP A 53 15.50 15.98 7.18
C ASP A 53 14.72 15.13 8.18
N GLU A 54 15.19 13.90 8.38
CA GLU A 54 14.57 12.90 9.28
C GLU A 54 13.16 12.48 8.90
N ARG A 55 12.77 12.73 7.66
CA ARG A 55 11.45 12.36 7.12
C ARG A 55 11.60 11.40 5.97
N VAL A 56 10.69 10.44 5.89
CA VAL A 56 10.61 9.54 4.75
C VAL A 56 10.11 10.28 3.52
N VAL A 57 10.81 10.11 2.41
CA VAL A 57 10.42 10.67 1.12
C VAL A 57 10.28 9.53 0.13
N LEU A 58 9.08 9.39 -0.44
CA LEU A 58 8.77 8.39 -1.46
C LEU A 58 8.62 9.08 -2.81
N THR A 59 9.46 8.68 -3.75
CA THR A 59 9.49 9.33 -5.07
C THR A 59 9.25 8.29 -6.17
N PRO A 60 8.17 8.41 -6.96
CA PRO A 60 7.99 7.56 -8.12
C PRO A 60 9.15 7.73 -9.09
N SER A 61 9.68 6.60 -9.58
CA SER A 61 10.77 6.61 -10.55
C SER A 61 10.22 6.54 -11.98
N ALA A 62 11.11 6.61 -12.96
CA ALA A 62 10.76 6.38 -14.36
C ALA A 62 10.66 4.89 -14.72
N VAL A 63 10.98 4.00 -13.78
CA VAL A 63 10.96 2.55 -14.00
C VAL A 63 9.58 2.00 -13.66
N ARG A 64 9.05 1.18 -14.56
CA ARG A 64 7.80 0.47 -14.35
C ARG A 64 8.06 -1.02 -14.50
N ASP A 65 7.69 -1.81 -13.49
CA ASP A 65 7.83 -3.26 -13.51
C ASP A 65 6.59 -3.92 -12.90
N ALA A 66 5.52 -3.95 -13.68
CA ALA A 66 4.25 -4.55 -13.24
C ALA A 66 4.39 -6.05 -12.94
N GLY A 67 5.23 -6.74 -13.71
CA GLY A 67 5.48 -8.17 -13.47
C GLY A 67 6.16 -8.42 -12.13
N ARG A 68 7.08 -7.57 -11.73
CA ARG A 68 7.71 -7.68 -10.41
C ARG A 68 6.70 -7.43 -9.29
N LEU A 69 5.85 -6.43 -9.43
CA LEU A 69 4.79 -6.17 -8.45
C LEU A 69 3.86 -7.38 -8.33
N ASP A 70 3.43 -7.94 -9.45
CA ASP A 70 2.54 -9.11 -9.44
C ASP A 70 3.19 -10.30 -8.73
N ARG A 71 4.46 -10.57 -9.01
CA ARG A 71 5.20 -11.65 -8.33
C ARG A 71 5.31 -11.41 -6.83
N ALA A 72 5.58 -10.17 -6.44
CA ALA A 72 5.71 -9.82 -5.02
C ALA A 72 4.39 -10.00 -4.26
N ILE A 73 3.28 -9.60 -4.86
CA ILE A 73 1.94 -9.83 -4.28
C ILE A 73 1.68 -11.33 -4.15
N ASP A 74 1.98 -12.11 -5.19
CA ASP A 74 1.75 -13.56 -5.17
C ASP A 74 2.61 -14.26 -4.12
N GLU A 75 3.86 -13.83 -3.95
CA GLU A 75 4.73 -14.34 -2.88
C GLU A 75 4.16 -14.06 -1.50
N TYR A 76 3.65 -12.84 -1.29
CA TYR A 76 3.01 -12.48 -0.03
C TYR A 76 1.76 -13.33 0.22
N GLN A 77 0.93 -13.54 -0.80
CA GLN A 77 -0.27 -14.38 -0.68
C GLN A 77 0.09 -15.81 -0.27
N ARG A 78 1.14 -16.38 -0.86
CA ARG A 78 1.63 -17.71 -0.46
C ARG A 78 2.13 -17.72 0.99
N LYS A 79 2.85 -16.67 1.38
CA LYS A 79 3.40 -16.56 2.74
C LYS A 79 2.31 -16.57 3.80
N VAL A 80 1.20 -15.88 3.57
CA VAL A 80 0.09 -15.80 4.53
C VAL A 80 -0.95 -16.91 4.35
N GLY A 81 -0.73 -17.83 3.41
CA GLY A 81 -1.65 -18.94 3.18
C GLY A 81 -2.96 -18.55 2.53
N ALA A 82 -3.01 -17.41 1.86
CA ALA A 82 -4.20 -16.96 1.18
C ALA A 82 -4.34 -17.62 -0.21
N ASP A 83 -5.56 -17.63 -0.71
CA ASP A 83 -5.82 -18.11 -2.07
C ASP A 83 -5.14 -17.22 -3.11
N VAL A 84 -4.91 -17.78 -4.31
CA VAL A 84 -4.39 -17.02 -5.43
C VAL A 84 -5.34 -15.85 -5.71
N ARG A 85 -4.80 -14.64 -5.81
CA ARG A 85 -5.61 -13.47 -6.10
C ARG A 85 -6.19 -13.55 -7.51
N SER A 86 -7.38 -12.99 -7.67
CA SER A 86 -7.97 -12.73 -8.96
C SER A 86 -8.03 -11.22 -9.17
N GLY A 87 -7.82 -10.76 -10.41
CA GLY A 87 -7.87 -9.34 -10.73
C GLY A 87 -6.50 -8.65 -10.69
N SER A 88 -6.53 -7.36 -10.90
CA SER A 88 -5.33 -6.52 -11.00
C SER A 88 -4.76 -6.14 -9.63
N ALA A 89 -3.55 -5.59 -9.64
CA ALA A 89 -2.97 -5.00 -8.44
C ALA A 89 -3.85 -3.88 -7.86
N LEU A 90 -4.48 -3.09 -8.72
CA LEU A 90 -5.42 -2.04 -8.29
C LEU A 90 -6.63 -2.64 -7.57
N ASP A 91 -7.21 -3.70 -8.09
CA ASP A 91 -8.33 -4.40 -7.43
C ASP A 91 -7.90 -4.94 -6.08
N TYR A 92 -6.71 -5.51 -6.01
CA TYR A 92 -6.13 -6.00 -4.76
C TYR A 92 -5.97 -4.88 -3.73
N ALA A 93 -5.46 -3.73 -4.16
CA ALA A 93 -5.28 -2.58 -3.27
C ALA A 93 -6.62 -2.06 -2.72
N ASN A 94 -7.63 -1.93 -3.57
CA ASN A 94 -8.94 -1.46 -3.15
C ASN A 94 -9.58 -2.43 -2.15
N GLU A 95 -9.45 -3.73 -2.38
CA GLU A 95 -9.96 -4.76 -1.47
C GLU A 95 -9.21 -4.74 -0.13
N TRP A 96 -7.89 -4.59 -0.16
CA TRP A 96 -7.07 -4.46 1.04
C TRP A 96 -7.51 -3.28 1.90
N LEU A 97 -7.64 -2.11 1.29
CA LEU A 97 -8.02 -0.89 1.99
C LEU A 97 -9.44 -0.98 2.55
N ARG A 98 -10.37 -1.59 1.80
CA ARG A 98 -11.74 -1.82 2.25
C ARG A 98 -11.77 -2.73 3.48
N LYS A 99 -11.05 -3.86 3.44
CA LYS A 99 -10.98 -4.81 4.55
C LYS A 99 -10.33 -4.19 5.78
N GLU A 100 -9.29 -3.39 5.59
CA GLU A 100 -8.62 -2.71 6.68
C GLU A 100 -9.52 -1.70 7.37
N TRP A 101 -10.26 -0.92 6.61
CA TRP A 101 -11.24 0.03 7.15
C TRP A 101 -12.33 -0.70 7.93
N GLU A 102 -12.89 -1.78 7.39
CA GLU A 102 -13.91 -2.59 8.05
C GLU A 102 -13.39 -3.25 9.32
N ARG A 103 -12.15 -3.72 9.31
CA ARG A 103 -11.53 -4.34 10.49
C ARG A 103 -11.38 -3.35 11.64
N ARG A 104 -11.10 -2.10 11.34
CA ARG A 104 -11.00 -1.05 12.38
C ARG A 104 -12.35 -0.73 13.01
N TRP A 105 -13.42 -0.83 12.23
CA TRP A 105 -14.75 -0.38 12.65
C TRP A 105 -15.85 -1.42 12.38
N PRO A 106 -15.66 -2.71 12.75
CA PRO A 106 -16.49 -3.80 12.23
C PRO A 106 -17.92 -3.83 12.77
N LYS A 107 -18.22 -3.14 13.87
CA LYS A 107 -19.52 -3.20 14.54
C LYS A 107 -20.27 -1.87 14.54
N ARG A 108 -19.84 -0.92 13.75
CA ARG A 108 -20.45 0.41 13.72
C ARG A 108 -21.18 0.66 12.41
N PRO A 109 -22.39 1.23 12.47
CA PRO A 109 -23.03 1.70 11.24
C PRO A 109 -22.13 2.67 10.49
N VAL A 110 -22.25 2.67 9.16
CA VAL A 110 -21.40 3.52 8.30
C VAL A 110 -21.48 5.00 8.71
N TRP A 111 -22.71 5.49 9.02
CA TRP A 111 -22.89 6.88 9.43
C TRP A 111 -22.16 7.21 10.73
N LEU A 112 -22.15 6.28 11.68
CA LEU A 112 -21.47 6.47 12.97
C LEU A 112 -19.95 6.39 12.80
N ALA A 113 -19.47 5.43 12.04
CA ALA A 113 -18.05 5.30 11.74
C ALA A 113 -17.53 6.55 11.03
N ARG A 114 -18.29 7.07 10.06
CA ARG A 114 -17.94 8.28 9.33
C ARG A 114 -17.87 9.50 10.26
N LYS A 115 -18.77 9.61 11.21
CA LYS A 115 -18.78 10.71 12.18
C LYS A 115 -17.58 10.66 13.12
N LEU A 116 -17.19 9.46 13.58
CA LEU A 116 -16.14 9.27 14.57
C LEU A 116 -14.74 9.14 13.94
N HIS A 117 -14.63 8.62 12.73
CA HIS A 117 -13.36 8.17 12.14
C HIS A 117 -13.13 8.69 10.72
N GLY A 118 -14.01 9.53 10.22
CA GLY A 118 -13.94 10.04 8.87
C GLY A 118 -14.65 9.15 7.84
N ALA A 119 -14.58 9.54 6.59
CA ALA A 119 -15.27 8.85 5.51
C ALA A 119 -14.58 7.51 5.19
N GLN A 120 -15.40 6.53 4.74
CA GLN A 120 -14.87 5.31 4.17
C GLN A 120 -13.96 5.65 2.99
N PRO A 121 -12.82 4.95 2.84
CA PRO A 121 -11.91 5.21 1.72
C PRO A 121 -12.64 5.04 0.37
N THR A 122 -12.46 6.00 -0.51
CA THR A 122 -12.89 5.87 -1.90
C THR A 122 -11.90 5.00 -2.65
N GLN A 123 -12.33 4.47 -3.79
CA GLN A 123 -11.43 3.70 -4.64
C GLN A 123 -10.25 4.57 -5.08
N VAL A 124 -9.07 3.95 -5.14
CA VAL A 124 -7.83 4.59 -5.58
C VAL A 124 -7.56 4.31 -7.05
N GLY A 125 -6.64 5.06 -7.65
CA GLY A 125 -6.09 4.73 -8.96
C GLY A 125 -6.64 5.50 -10.15
N ASP A 126 -7.61 6.39 -9.95
CA ASP A 126 -8.22 7.14 -11.06
C ASP A 126 -7.23 8.03 -11.80
N ASP A 127 -6.18 8.47 -11.12
CA ASP A 127 -5.16 9.36 -11.66
C ASP A 127 -4.00 8.66 -12.38
N LEU A 128 -4.04 7.33 -12.49
CA LEU A 128 -3.03 6.53 -13.20
C LEU A 128 -3.56 5.90 -14.51
N ARG A 129 -4.56 6.47 -15.08
CA ARG A 129 -5.14 5.97 -16.33
C ARG A 129 -4.32 6.35 -17.56
#